data_941884e74eedadaf0294e8c1c9a1fa1b
#
_entry.id   941884e74eedadaf0294e8c1c9a1fa1b
#
_cell.length_a   1.000
_cell.length_b   1.000
_cell.length_c   1.000
_cell.angle_alpha   90.00
_cell.angle_beta   90.00
_cell.angle_gamma   90.00
#
_symmetry.space_group_name_H-M   'P 1'
#
loop_
_entity.id
_entity.type
_entity.pdbx_description
1 polymer ?
#
loop_
_entity_poly.entity_id
_entity_poly.type
_entity_poly.pdbx_seq_one_letter_code
_entity_poly.pdbx_strand_id
1 'polypeptide(L)'
;MDKVVFLDRDGTINEEVHYLYRPEDFKFLPGVPEALKMLTDSGYKLVVVTNQAGVARGYYSEADVVKLHGYVNQLLKPYGTGIHGFYYCPHHPEHGKGRYKMACGCRKPGIGLFEQAEKDFAVDKSASYMIGDKLLDVEAGKRYGVTSILVGTGYGAGYRRQAEEAGTLPEYDYYAETLTEAARWILQRDEDIAKR
;
A
#
# COMPACT_ATOMS: atom_id res chain seq x y z
N MET A 1 -19.28 1.98 -9.49
CA MET A 1 -18.33 2.00 -8.35
C MET A 1 -16.92 1.75 -8.87
N ASP A 2 -15.91 2.27 -8.20
CA ASP A 2 -14.50 2.15 -8.62
C ASP A 2 -13.89 0.87 -8.08
N LYS A 3 -13.24 0.07 -8.94
CA LYS A 3 -12.31 -0.98 -8.52
C LYS A 3 -11.02 -0.31 -8.06
N VAL A 4 -10.61 -0.53 -6.82
CA VAL A 4 -9.46 0.13 -6.23
C VAL A 4 -8.41 -0.90 -5.77
N VAL A 5 -7.15 -0.65 -6.13
CA VAL A 5 -6.03 -1.33 -5.49
C VAL A 5 -5.37 -0.34 -4.52
N PHE A 6 -5.57 -0.58 -3.24
CA PHE A 6 -4.86 0.10 -2.17
C PHE A 6 -3.47 -0.49 -2.02
N LEU A 7 -2.47 0.36 -1.86
CA LEU A 7 -1.06 -0.01 -1.84
C LEU A 7 -0.38 0.61 -0.62
N ASP A 8 0.38 -0.16 0.15
CA ASP A 8 1.42 0.47 0.96
C ASP A 8 2.52 1.02 0.04
N ARG A 9 3.36 1.89 0.56
CA ARG A 9 4.44 2.52 -0.21
C ARG A 9 5.77 1.80 0.00
N ASP A 10 6.34 1.95 1.19
CA ASP A 10 7.68 1.47 1.51
C ASP A 10 7.70 -0.07 1.67
N GLY A 11 8.53 -0.74 0.89
CA GLY A 11 8.57 -2.21 0.84
C GLY A 11 7.57 -2.85 -0.12
N THR A 12 6.65 -2.05 -0.71
CA THR A 12 5.63 -2.52 -1.66
C THR A 12 5.80 -1.89 -3.03
N ILE A 13 5.86 -0.56 -3.11
CA ILE A 13 6.11 0.20 -4.34
C ILE A 13 7.59 0.46 -4.52
N ASN A 14 8.27 0.87 -3.45
CA ASN A 14 9.69 1.22 -3.44
C ASN A 14 10.48 0.40 -2.42
N GLU A 15 11.80 0.41 -2.59
CA GLU A 15 12.72 -0.19 -1.63
C GLU A 15 12.49 0.39 -0.23
N GLU A 16 12.51 -0.47 0.79
CA GLU A 16 12.44 -0.04 2.20
C GLU A 16 13.84 0.42 2.64
N VAL A 17 13.99 1.71 2.90
CA VAL A 17 15.26 2.34 3.31
C VAL A 17 15.16 3.07 4.64
N HIS A 18 14.20 2.69 5.47
CA HIS A 18 13.90 3.33 6.75
C HIS A 18 13.72 4.86 6.64
N TYR A 19 12.47 5.31 6.80
CA TYR A 19 12.11 6.74 6.79
C TYR A 19 12.48 7.49 5.50
N LEU A 20 12.18 6.90 4.35
CA LEU A 20 12.36 7.53 3.04
C LEU A 20 11.55 8.82 2.93
N TYR A 21 12.22 9.94 2.62
CA TYR A 21 11.59 11.24 2.37
C TYR A 21 12.23 12.04 1.24
N ARG A 22 13.46 11.71 0.84
CA ARG A 22 14.17 12.41 -0.23
C ARG A 22 13.83 11.78 -1.58
N PRO A 23 13.43 12.57 -2.58
CA PRO A 23 13.18 12.07 -3.93
C PRO A 23 14.37 11.34 -4.55
N GLU A 24 15.59 11.82 -4.31
CA GLU A 24 16.84 11.24 -4.84
C GLU A 24 17.15 9.84 -4.32
N ASP A 25 16.61 9.47 -3.16
CA ASP A 25 16.79 8.16 -2.53
C ASP A 25 15.68 7.18 -2.93
N PHE A 26 14.68 7.64 -3.68
CA PHE A 26 13.55 6.80 -4.11
C PHE A 26 13.94 5.86 -5.23
N LYS A 27 13.65 4.58 -5.06
CA LYS A 27 13.82 3.56 -6.09
C LYS A 27 12.62 2.63 -6.10
N PHE A 28 12.01 2.46 -7.28
CA PHE A 28 11.00 1.41 -7.44
C PHE A 28 11.59 0.03 -7.18
N LEU A 29 10.79 -0.84 -6.57
CA LEU A 29 11.07 -2.27 -6.63
C LEU A 29 10.95 -2.77 -8.08
N PRO A 30 11.68 -3.84 -8.44
CA PRO A 30 11.68 -4.36 -9.81
C PRO A 30 10.27 -4.68 -10.32
N GLY A 31 9.94 -4.22 -11.53
CA GLY A 31 8.67 -4.50 -12.20
C GLY A 31 7.45 -3.74 -11.68
N VAL A 32 7.62 -2.85 -10.70
CA VAL A 32 6.51 -2.10 -10.10
C VAL A 32 5.83 -1.15 -11.08
N PRO A 33 6.54 -0.31 -11.86
CA PRO A 33 5.87 0.57 -12.82
C PRO A 33 5.00 -0.20 -13.83
N GLU A 34 5.50 -1.32 -14.32
CA GLU A 34 4.79 -2.19 -15.27
C GLU A 34 3.56 -2.85 -14.61
N ALA A 35 3.69 -3.32 -13.37
CA ALA A 35 2.58 -3.89 -12.60
C ALA A 35 1.46 -2.87 -12.36
N LEU A 36 1.82 -1.64 -11.98
CA LEU A 36 0.88 -0.54 -11.81
C LEU A 36 0.17 -0.18 -13.13
N LYS A 37 0.91 -0.18 -14.23
CA LYS A 37 0.36 0.02 -15.58
C LYS A 37 -0.66 -1.06 -15.94
N MET A 38 -0.35 -2.34 -15.71
CA MET A 38 -1.27 -3.46 -15.96
C MET A 38 -2.59 -3.27 -15.20
N LEU A 39 -2.54 -2.91 -13.93
CA LEU A 39 -3.74 -2.66 -13.11
C LEU A 39 -4.53 -1.46 -13.64
N THR A 40 -3.85 -0.36 -13.98
CA THR A 40 -4.51 0.84 -14.53
C THR A 40 -5.21 0.54 -15.87
N ASP A 41 -4.56 -0.19 -16.78
CA ASP A 41 -5.14 -0.59 -18.07
C ASP A 41 -6.37 -1.50 -17.91
N SER A 42 -6.44 -2.23 -16.80
CA SER A 42 -7.58 -3.07 -16.44
C SER A 42 -8.68 -2.32 -15.66
N GLY A 43 -8.58 -0.99 -15.58
CA GLY A 43 -9.61 -0.12 -15.01
C GLY A 43 -9.53 0.05 -13.49
N TYR A 44 -8.44 -0.37 -12.84
CA TYR A 44 -8.24 -0.13 -11.41
C TYR A 44 -7.77 1.30 -11.11
N LYS A 45 -8.33 1.88 -10.06
CA LYS A 45 -7.76 3.07 -9.43
C LYS A 45 -6.66 2.63 -8.47
N LEU A 46 -5.50 3.25 -8.55
CA LEU A 46 -4.36 2.97 -7.67
C LEU A 46 -4.34 4.01 -6.56
N VAL A 47 -4.40 3.57 -5.32
CA VAL A 47 -4.49 4.46 -4.15
C VAL A 47 -3.45 4.04 -3.11
N VAL A 48 -2.56 4.96 -2.73
CA VAL A 48 -1.56 4.70 -1.69
C VAL A 48 -2.15 5.02 -0.31
N VAL A 49 -2.03 4.06 0.63
CA VAL A 49 -2.37 4.20 2.04
C VAL A 49 -1.15 3.80 2.89
N THR A 50 -0.45 4.78 3.47
CA THR A 50 0.87 4.54 4.07
C THR A 50 1.05 5.17 5.46
N ASN A 51 1.73 4.45 6.35
CA ASN A 51 2.12 4.96 7.66
C ASN A 51 3.46 5.71 7.54
N GLN A 52 3.46 7.01 7.84
CA GLN A 52 4.64 7.89 7.73
C GLN A 52 5.06 8.44 9.10
N ALA A 53 5.40 7.55 10.02
CA ALA A 53 5.77 7.87 11.41
C ALA A 53 7.06 8.72 11.54
N GLY A 54 7.85 8.85 10.46
CA GLY A 54 8.98 9.76 10.44
C GLY A 54 8.61 11.22 10.70
N VAL A 55 7.37 11.61 10.32
CA VAL A 55 6.82 12.94 10.66
C VAL A 55 6.68 13.09 12.17
N ALA A 56 6.06 12.12 12.86
CA ALA A 56 5.92 12.14 14.31
C ALA A 56 7.27 12.18 15.02
N ARG A 57 8.26 11.46 14.49
CA ARG A 57 9.63 11.41 15.02
C ARG A 57 10.46 12.67 14.73
N GLY A 58 9.95 13.54 13.83
CA GLY A 58 10.65 14.78 13.45
C GLY A 58 11.82 14.54 12.48
N TYR A 59 11.83 13.42 11.75
CA TYR A 59 12.87 13.12 10.75
C TYR A 59 12.62 13.87 9.44
N TYR A 60 11.37 14.14 9.11
CA TYR A 60 10.93 14.90 7.95
C TYR A 60 9.53 15.48 8.19
N SER A 61 9.14 16.41 7.36
CA SER A 61 7.85 17.12 7.46
C SER A 61 6.76 16.47 6.61
N GLU A 62 5.50 16.85 6.82
CA GLU A 62 4.40 16.48 5.92
C GLU A 62 4.62 17.03 4.49
N ALA A 63 5.24 18.19 4.37
CA ALA A 63 5.59 18.75 3.05
C ALA A 63 6.59 17.86 2.29
N ASP A 64 7.54 17.23 2.98
CA ASP A 64 8.47 16.27 2.38
C ASP A 64 7.72 15.01 1.90
N VAL A 65 6.74 14.51 2.67
CA VAL A 65 5.87 13.39 2.25
C VAL A 65 5.13 13.73 0.96
N VAL A 66 4.49 14.89 0.91
CA VAL A 66 3.73 15.35 -0.27
C VAL A 66 4.65 15.54 -1.49
N LYS A 67 5.84 16.12 -1.28
CA LYS A 67 6.85 16.27 -2.33
C LYS A 67 7.28 14.93 -2.92
N LEU A 68 7.55 13.95 -2.06
CA LEU A 68 7.94 12.60 -2.49
C LEU A 68 6.79 11.92 -3.27
N HIS A 69 5.55 12.05 -2.80
CA HIS A 69 4.38 11.50 -3.51
C HIS A 69 4.21 12.12 -4.92
N GLY A 70 4.41 13.43 -5.04
CA GLY A 70 4.42 14.10 -6.35
C GLY A 70 5.54 13.58 -7.26
N TYR A 71 6.71 13.33 -6.70
CA TYR A 71 7.85 12.77 -7.44
C TYR A 71 7.58 11.33 -7.93
N VAL A 72 6.94 10.49 -7.12
CA VAL A 72 6.53 9.13 -7.55
C VAL A 72 5.67 9.21 -8.81
N ASN A 73 4.68 10.11 -8.86
CA ASN A 73 3.84 10.27 -10.05
C ASN A 73 4.60 10.84 -11.26
N GLN A 74 5.60 11.69 -11.04
CA GLN A 74 6.49 12.12 -12.14
C GLN A 74 7.26 10.94 -12.73
N LEU A 75 7.76 10.03 -11.90
CA LEU A 75 8.48 8.82 -12.34
C LEU A 75 7.56 7.80 -13.04
N LEU A 76 6.27 7.74 -12.68
CA LEU A 76 5.30 6.84 -13.30
C LEU A 76 4.75 7.36 -14.64
N LYS A 77 4.80 8.66 -14.88
CA LYS A 77 4.28 9.30 -16.10
C LYS A 77 4.82 8.70 -17.40
N PRO A 78 6.14 8.41 -17.55
CA PRO A 78 6.67 7.78 -18.77
C PRO A 78 6.11 6.39 -19.05
N TYR A 79 5.64 5.68 -18.01
CA TYR A 79 5.02 4.35 -18.13
C TYR A 79 3.53 4.45 -18.51
N GLY A 80 2.95 5.65 -18.60
CA GLY A 80 1.54 5.85 -18.91
C GLY A 80 0.61 5.44 -17.76
N THR A 81 1.08 5.53 -16.52
CA THR A 81 0.31 5.25 -15.30
C THR A 81 0.61 6.27 -14.22
N GLY A 82 -0.09 6.19 -13.09
CA GLY A 82 0.12 7.05 -11.93
C GLY A 82 -0.76 6.62 -10.77
N ILE A 83 -0.43 7.09 -9.59
CA ILE A 83 -1.23 6.92 -8.38
C ILE A 83 -2.35 7.97 -8.40
N HIS A 84 -3.59 7.53 -8.21
CA HIS A 84 -4.79 8.37 -8.27
C HIS A 84 -5.03 9.13 -6.96
N GLY A 85 -4.56 8.59 -5.84
CA GLY A 85 -4.66 9.24 -4.53
C GLY A 85 -3.57 8.77 -3.57
N PHE A 86 -3.09 9.68 -2.74
CA PHE A 86 -2.13 9.38 -1.68
C PHE A 86 -2.70 9.80 -0.34
N TYR A 87 -2.83 8.85 0.57
CA TYR A 87 -3.28 9.05 1.94
C TYR A 87 -2.21 8.53 2.90
N TYR A 88 -1.83 9.33 3.88
CA TYR A 88 -0.78 8.97 4.82
C TYR A 88 -1.15 9.31 6.25
N CYS A 89 -0.63 8.52 7.19
CA CYS A 89 -0.74 8.80 8.61
C CYS A 89 0.60 9.33 9.13
N PRO A 90 0.67 10.58 9.60
CA PRO A 90 1.88 11.16 10.15
C PRO A 90 2.10 10.83 11.63
N HIS A 91 1.14 10.14 12.29
CA HIS A 91 1.10 9.95 13.73
C HIS A 91 1.84 8.70 14.21
N HIS A 92 2.25 8.71 15.49
CA HIS A 92 2.70 7.53 16.22
C HIS A 92 2.20 7.60 17.67
N PRO A 93 1.66 6.49 18.25
CA PRO A 93 1.06 6.53 19.58
C PRO A 93 2.10 6.74 20.69
N GLU A 94 3.29 6.18 20.55
CA GLU A 94 4.32 6.18 21.59
C GLU A 94 5.48 7.13 21.29
N HIS A 95 5.86 7.26 20.02
CA HIS A 95 7.01 8.03 19.57
C HIS A 95 6.58 9.30 18.87
N GLY A 96 7.26 10.39 19.15
CA GLY A 96 7.01 11.66 18.46
C GLY A 96 6.84 12.82 19.42
N LYS A 97 6.54 13.99 18.83
CA LYS A 97 6.41 15.27 19.56
C LYS A 97 5.12 15.98 19.14
N GLY A 98 4.58 16.73 20.10
CA GLY A 98 3.44 17.62 19.88
C GLY A 98 2.21 16.87 19.32
N ARG A 99 1.55 17.49 18.34
CA ARG A 99 0.30 16.99 17.74
C ARG A 99 0.41 15.64 17.03
N TYR A 100 1.61 15.20 16.67
CA TYR A 100 1.82 13.94 15.97
C TYR A 100 2.00 12.74 16.89
N LYS A 101 2.23 12.96 18.19
CA LYS A 101 2.27 11.89 19.20
C LYS A 101 0.85 11.63 19.68
N MET A 102 0.15 10.76 19.01
CA MET A 102 -1.22 10.40 19.36
C MET A 102 -1.63 9.05 18.80
N ALA A 103 -2.52 8.36 19.49
CA ALA A 103 -3.29 7.27 18.91
C ALA A 103 -4.34 7.86 17.96
N CYS A 104 -4.46 7.29 16.77
CA CYS A 104 -5.40 7.76 15.76
C CYS A 104 -6.00 6.59 14.97
N GLY A 105 -7.18 6.80 14.38
CA GLY A 105 -7.82 5.80 13.50
C GLY A 105 -7.19 5.67 12.12
N CYS A 106 -6.35 6.65 11.70
CA CYS A 106 -5.74 6.60 10.36
C CYS A 106 -4.50 5.72 10.28
N ARG A 107 -3.78 5.46 11.38
CA ARG A 107 -2.61 4.59 11.36
C ARG A 107 -3.03 3.14 11.19
N LYS A 108 -2.55 2.48 10.10
CA LYS A 108 -2.76 1.04 9.91
C LYS A 108 -2.22 0.27 11.11
N PRO A 109 -2.96 -0.73 11.65
CA PRO A 109 -4.12 -1.41 11.06
C PRO A 109 -5.47 -0.70 11.24
N GLY A 110 -5.53 0.58 11.63
CA GLY A 110 -6.74 1.40 11.54
C GLY A 110 -7.14 1.65 10.08
N ILE A 111 -8.43 1.87 9.85
CA ILE A 111 -9.00 2.00 8.48
C ILE A 111 -9.20 3.46 8.03
N GLY A 112 -8.84 4.43 8.86
CA GLY A 112 -9.14 5.84 8.58
C GLY A 112 -8.54 6.41 7.29
N LEU A 113 -7.44 5.82 6.75
CA LEU A 113 -6.92 6.21 5.44
C LEU A 113 -7.82 5.71 4.29
N PHE A 114 -8.42 4.54 4.44
CA PHE A 114 -9.40 4.02 3.47
C PHE A 114 -10.69 4.84 3.50
N GLU A 115 -11.17 5.21 4.69
CA GLU A 115 -12.34 6.09 4.86
C GLU A 115 -12.09 7.51 4.28
N GLN A 116 -10.85 7.99 4.32
CA GLN A 116 -10.49 9.22 3.63
C GLN A 116 -10.56 9.06 2.12
N ALA A 117 -10.06 7.93 1.59
CA ALA A 117 -10.12 7.64 0.16
C ALA A 117 -11.57 7.49 -0.34
N GLU A 118 -12.51 6.97 0.47
CA GLU A 118 -13.93 6.87 0.11
C GLU A 118 -14.60 8.23 -0.14
N LYS A 119 -14.00 9.34 0.31
CA LYS A 119 -14.51 10.69 0.01
C LYS A 119 -14.23 11.11 -1.43
N ASP A 120 -13.19 10.53 -2.04
CA ASP A 120 -12.74 10.87 -3.38
C ASP A 120 -13.07 9.76 -4.40
N PHE A 121 -13.29 8.51 -3.93
CA PHE A 121 -13.55 7.33 -4.76
C PHE A 121 -14.79 6.58 -4.27
N ALA A 122 -15.67 6.20 -5.19
CA ALA A 122 -16.83 5.35 -4.92
C ALA A 122 -16.42 3.87 -4.90
N VAL A 123 -15.71 3.43 -3.84
CA VAL A 123 -15.04 2.13 -3.77
C VAL A 123 -16.02 0.96 -3.81
N ASP A 124 -15.79 0.03 -4.75
CA ASP A 124 -16.38 -1.30 -4.73
C ASP A 124 -15.49 -2.25 -3.91
N LYS A 125 -15.84 -2.46 -2.64
CA LYS A 125 -15.02 -3.28 -1.74
C LYS A 125 -14.90 -4.73 -2.21
N SER A 126 -15.92 -5.27 -2.89
CA SER A 126 -15.94 -6.65 -3.37
C SER A 126 -14.96 -6.89 -4.53
N ALA A 127 -14.66 -5.83 -5.28
CA ALA A 127 -13.74 -5.84 -6.42
C ALA A 127 -12.45 -5.06 -6.14
N SER A 128 -12.15 -4.77 -4.87
CA SER A 128 -10.98 -3.98 -4.48
C SER A 128 -10.02 -4.78 -3.61
N TYR A 129 -8.78 -4.33 -3.55
CA TYR A 129 -7.68 -5.06 -2.93
C TYR A 129 -6.84 -4.14 -2.04
N MET A 130 -6.21 -4.71 -1.00
CA MET A 130 -5.09 -4.09 -0.29
C MET A 130 -3.84 -4.91 -0.51
N ILE A 131 -2.75 -4.28 -0.90
CA ILE A 131 -1.44 -4.91 -1.10
C ILE A 131 -0.42 -4.22 -0.20
N GLY A 132 0.28 -4.99 0.61
CA GLY A 132 1.34 -4.47 1.49
C GLY A 132 2.35 -5.55 1.86
N ASP A 133 3.47 -5.13 2.41
CA ASP A 133 4.57 -6.00 2.85
C ASP A 133 4.50 -6.33 4.35
N LYS A 134 3.54 -5.76 5.09
CA LYS A 134 3.39 -5.94 6.53
C LYS A 134 2.04 -6.55 6.89
N LEU A 135 2.01 -7.34 7.97
CA LEU A 135 0.77 -7.94 8.46
C LEU A 135 -0.27 -6.88 8.86
N LEU A 136 0.18 -5.70 9.32
CA LEU A 136 -0.72 -4.58 9.61
C LEU A 136 -1.44 -4.02 8.37
N ASP A 137 -0.87 -4.19 7.18
CA ASP A 137 -1.50 -3.80 5.92
C ASP A 137 -2.63 -4.78 5.58
N VAL A 138 -2.33 -6.07 5.70
CA VAL A 138 -3.31 -7.15 5.53
C VAL A 138 -4.47 -6.98 6.50
N GLU A 139 -4.18 -6.75 7.78
CA GLU A 139 -5.19 -6.53 8.82
C GLU A 139 -6.05 -5.30 8.51
N ALA A 140 -5.44 -4.19 8.08
CA ALA A 140 -6.17 -2.98 7.69
C ALA A 140 -7.11 -3.24 6.51
N GLY A 141 -6.65 -3.94 5.47
CA GLY A 141 -7.47 -4.28 4.32
C GLY A 141 -8.65 -5.18 4.69
N LYS A 142 -8.44 -6.20 5.53
CA LYS A 142 -9.51 -7.07 6.03
C LYS A 142 -10.52 -6.32 6.89
N ARG A 143 -10.07 -5.47 7.80
CA ARG A 143 -10.95 -4.61 8.61
C ARG A 143 -11.78 -3.66 7.76
N TYR A 144 -11.22 -3.17 6.68
CA TYR A 144 -11.91 -2.31 5.72
C TYR A 144 -12.89 -3.09 4.83
N GLY A 145 -12.67 -4.38 4.62
CA GLY A 145 -13.55 -5.29 3.87
C GLY A 145 -13.11 -5.53 2.42
N VAL A 146 -11.81 -5.44 2.12
CA VAL A 146 -11.24 -5.75 0.81
C VAL A 146 -10.35 -7.00 0.87
N THR A 147 -10.16 -7.65 -0.27
CA THR A 147 -9.21 -8.77 -0.40
C THR A 147 -7.78 -8.28 -0.12
N SER A 148 -7.06 -8.96 0.78
CA SER A 148 -5.76 -8.50 1.29
C SER A 148 -4.64 -9.42 0.85
N ILE A 149 -3.63 -8.84 0.21
CA ILE A 149 -2.47 -9.52 -0.38
C ILE A 149 -1.20 -9.11 0.37
N LEU A 150 -0.46 -10.10 0.87
CA LEU A 150 0.87 -9.89 1.40
C LEU A 150 1.89 -10.08 0.27
N VAL A 151 2.77 -9.10 0.03
CA VAL A 151 3.89 -9.25 -0.90
C VAL A 151 5.18 -9.62 -0.17
N GLY A 152 5.99 -10.48 -0.78
CA GLY A 152 7.25 -10.99 -0.22
C GLY A 152 8.37 -9.96 -0.18
N THR A 153 8.24 -8.84 -0.86
CA THR A 153 9.17 -7.71 -0.79
C THR A 153 9.12 -7.05 0.60
N GLY A 154 10.06 -6.16 0.88
CA GLY A 154 10.13 -5.53 2.20
C GLY A 154 10.24 -6.57 3.33
N TYR A 155 9.26 -6.57 4.23
CA TYR A 155 9.20 -7.47 5.39
C TYR A 155 8.39 -8.76 5.15
N GLY A 156 7.65 -8.86 4.05
CA GLY A 156 6.61 -9.89 3.88
C GLY A 156 7.15 -11.31 3.84
N ALA A 157 8.27 -11.57 3.15
CA ALA A 157 8.90 -12.89 3.16
C ALA A 157 9.35 -13.32 4.56
N GLY A 158 9.80 -12.36 5.38
CA GLY A 158 10.15 -12.60 6.79
C GLY A 158 8.95 -13.02 7.62
N TYR A 159 7.83 -12.31 7.51
CA TYR A 159 6.59 -12.66 8.19
C TYR A 159 6.06 -14.03 7.79
N ARG A 160 6.07 -14.35 6.50
CA ARG A 160 5.66 -15.66 6.00
C ARG A 160 6.49 -16.78 6.61
N ARG A 161 7.83 -16.64 6.57
CA ARG A 161 8.75 -17.64 7.16
C ARG A 161 8.50 -17.86 8.65
N GLN A 162 8.37 -16.77 9.41
CA GLN A 162 8.08 -16.85 10.85
C GLN A 162 6.77 -17.59 11.14
N ALA A 163 5.74 -17.36 10.33
CA ALA A 163 4.46 -18.04 10.47
C ALA A 163 4.57 -19.55 10.13
N GLU A 164 5.29 -19.90 9.09
CA GLU A 164 5.56 -21.29 8.69
C GLU A 164 6.33 -22.03 9.80
N GLU A 165 7.38 -21.42 10.35
CA GLU A 165 8.16 -21.99 11.47
C GLU A 165 7.34 -22.14 12.75
N ALA A 166 6.42 -21.23 13.02
CA ALA A 166 5.51 -21.27 14.17
C ALA A 166 4.31 -22.21 13.96
N GLY A 167 4.13 -22.77 12.76
CA GLY A 167 2.96 -23.59 12.41
C GLY A 167 1.66 -22.78 12.39
N THR A 168 1.75 -21.46 12.22
CA THR A 168 0.61 -20.54 12.09
C THR A 168 0.50 -20.06 10.65
N LEU A 169 -0.74 -19.93 10.15
CA LEU A 169 -0.96 -19.32 8.85
C LEU A 169 -1.27 -17.83 9.05
N PRO A 170 -0.54 -16.92 8.38
CA PRO A 170 -0.90 -15.50 8.38
C PRO A 170 -2.30 -15.31 7.80
N GLU A 171 -3.00 -14.31 8.29
CA GLU A 171 -4.37 -14.02 7.85
C GLU A 171 -4.42 -13.20 6.57
N TYR A 172 -3.68 -13.53 5.52
CA TYR A 172 -3.82 -12.94 4.19
C TYR A 172 -4.69 -13.82 3.28
N ASP A 173 -5.32 -13.21 2.28
CA ASP A 173 -6.12 -13.94 1.30
C ASP A 173 -5.24 -14.52 0.19
N TYR A 174 -4.13 -13.84 -0.14
CA TYR A 174 -3.14 -14.30 -1.10
C TYR A 174 -1.74 -13.81 -0.71
N TYR A 175 -0.72 -14.62 -1.02
CA TYR A 175 0.68 -14.23 -0.93
C TYR A 175 1.29 -14.20 -2.34
N ALA A 176 1.97 -13.11 -2.66
CA ALA A 176 2.72 -12.95 -3.90
C ALA A 176 4.19 -12.59 -3.59
N GLU A 177 5.14 -13.12 -4.32
CA GLU A 177 6.56 -12.75 -4.13
C GLU A 177 6.81 -11.27 -4.47
N THR A 178 6.08 -10.74 -5.45
CA THR A 178 6.25 -9.36 -5.95
C THR A 178 4.91 -8.70 -6.24
N LEU A 179 4.91 -7.37 -6.38
CA LEU A 179 3.73 -6.62 -6.83
C LEU A 179 3.29 -7.07 -8.25
N THR A 180 4.23 -7.45 -9.11
CA THR A 180 3.91 -7.98 -10.45
C THR A 180 3.10 -9.27 -10.39
N GLU A 181 3.46 -10.17 -9.49
CA GLU A 181 2.71 -11.41 -9.26
C GLU A 181 1.33 -11.12 -8.68
N ALA A 182 1.25 -10.22 -7.69
CA ALA A 182 -0.02 -9.79 -7.13
C ALA A 182 -0.95 -9.20 -8.20
N ALA A 183 -0.44 -8.33 -9.08
CA ALA A 183 -1.20 -7.76 -10.18
C ALA A 183 -1.72 -8.84 -11.14
N ARG A 184 -0.90 -9.78 -11.54
CA ARG A 184 -1.31 -10.90 -12.41
C ARG A 184 -2.40 -11.75 -11.77
N TRP A 185 -2.27 -12.05 -10.50
CA TRP A 185 -3.27 -12.83 -9.76
C TRP A 185 -4.62 -12.09 -9.68
N ILE A 186 -4.61 -10.77 -9.46
CA ILE A 186 -5.82 -9.93 -9.47
C ILE A 186 -6.52 -10.04 -10.83
N LEU A 187 -5.78 -9.86 -11.93
CA LEU A 187 -6.34 -9.88 -13.28
C LEU A 187 -6.88 -11.26 -13.64
N GLN A 188 -6.19 -12.32 -13.28
CA GLN A 188 -6.66 -13.70 -13.48
C GLN A 188 -7.96 -13.96 -12.73
N ARG A 189 -8.06 -13.48 -11.48
CA ARG A 189 -9.29 -13.60 -10.69
C ARG A 189 -10.47 -12.87 -11.32
N ASP A 190 -10.26 -11.68 -11.88
CA ASP A 190 -11.28 -10.93 -12.61
C ASP A 190 -11.80 -11.73 -13.83
N GLU A 191 -10.89 -12.34 -14.60
CA GLU A 191 -11.25 -13.19 -15.73
C GLU A 191 -12.09 -14.41 -15.30
N ASP A 192 -11.71 -15.04 -14.19
CA ASP A 192 -12.40 -16.23 -13.67
C ASP A 192 -13.81 -15.88 -13.15
N ILE A 193 -13.98 -14.70 -12.57
CA ILE A 193 -15.30 -14.18 -12.16
C ILE A 193 -16.16 -13.87 -13.39
N ALA A 194 -15.59 -13.26 -14.43
CA ALA A 194 -16.31 -12.90 -15.66
C ALA A 194 -16.78 -14.12 -16.47
N LYS A 195 -16.18 -15.30 -16.28
CA LYS A 195 -16.55 -16.56 -16.95
C LYS A 195 -17.67 -17.34 -16.25
N ARG A 196 -18.10 -16.91 -15.06
CA ARG A 196 -19.16 -17.54 -14.25
C ARG A 196 -20.51 -16.88 -14.47
#